data_1f1ff913f894a1bf2f63cae58e0c07b7
#
_entry.id   1f1ff913f894a1bf2f63cae58e0c07b7
#
_cell.length_a   1.000
_cell.length_b   1.000
_cell.length_c   1.000
_cell.angle_alpha   90.00
_cell.angle_beta   90.00
_cell.angle_gamma   90.00
#
_symmetry.space_group_name_H-M   'P 1'
#
loop_
_entity.id
_entity.type
_entity.pdbx_description
1 polymer ?
#
loop_
_entity_poly.entity_id
_entity_poly.type
_entity_poly.pdbx_seq_one_letter_code
_entity_poly.pdbx_strand_id
1 'polypeptide(L)'
;MRGNPGPISPILCSGVISPRMSSKLDDRYRLRKRPVSEKLVDVGFKNLAISLASIVALILFAILVVVFQGGLPAMVRYGWQFLITSNWNPVDDEYGAGAAIYGTLVTSLLSLLIAVPLGIGTAIFITENIIPQKIRNFIGLMVELLAAIPSVVLGLWAIFVMEPFIRPGLEILYNYFGWFPLFSSPPMGPGTLPAVLILVVMILPIITAITRDSLKQVPEKLIQAAYGVGTTRWGAIMNVTLPAAISGIVGGVMLALGRAMGETMAVTMIIGNSNNFSFSLLAPGNTISAMLANQFGEADGSQVSSLMYAAFILILMTLAVNILAQWIVKQLSLKY
;
A
#
# COMPACT_ATOMS: atom_id res chain seq x y z
N MET A 1 40.76 50.41 -44.69
CA MET A 1 40.09 49.77 -45.84
C MET A 1 39.35 48.59 -45.28
N ARG A 2 38.02 48.64 -45.21
CA ARG A 2 37.16 47.60 -44.67
C ARG A 2 36.79 46.64 -45.80
N GLY A 3 37.19 45.38 -45.69
CA GLY A 3 36.77 44.31 -46.62
C GLY A 3 35.48 43.66 -46.08
N ASN A 4 34.43 43.74 -46.89
CA ASN A 4 33.13 43.19 -46.65
C ASN A 4 33.17 41.67 -47.00
N PRO A 5 32.78 40.70 -46.15
CA PRO A 5 32.63 39.30 -46.50
C PRO A 5 31.32 39.15 -47.25
N GLY A 6 31.39 38.65 -48.47
CA GLY A 6 30.25 38.33 -49.32
C GLY A 6 29.38 37.20 -48.76
N PRO A 7 28.12 37.02 -49.24
CA PRO A 7 27.16 36.10 -48.72
C PRO A 7 27.56 34.65 -48.98
N ILE A 8 27.53 33.84 -47.90
CA ILE A 8 27.69 32.39 -47.97
C ILE A 8 26.45 31.78 -48.64
N SER A 9 26.66 31.23 -49.84
CA SER A 9 25.62 30.49 -50.55
C SER A 9 25.22 29.21 -49.80
N PRO A 10 23.95 28.89 -49.66
CA PRO A 10 23.51 27.63 -49.06
C PRO A 10 23.85 26.49 -50.07
N ILE A 11 24.75 25.60 -49.65
CA ILE A 11 24.99 24.33 -50.38
C ILE A 11 23.73 23.52 -50.20
N LEU A 12 22.89 23.53 -51.23
CA LEU A 12 21.80 22.60 -51.44
C LEU A 12 22.39 21.19 -51.64
N CYS A 13 22.38 20.37 -50.54
CA CYS A 13 22.52 18.94 -50.68
C CYS A 13 21.24 18.38 -51.34
N SER A 14 21.15 18.55 -52.66
CA SER A 14 20.20 17.80 -53.48
C SER A 14 20.73 16.39 -53.71
N GLY A 15 20.75 15.59 -52.62
CA GLY A 15 20.85 14.14 -52.74
C GLY A 15 19.56 13.63 -53.35
N VAL A 16 19.58 13.38 -54.65
CA VAL A 16 18.50 12.73 -55.43
C VAL A 16 18.24 11.35 -54.82
N ILE A 17 17.31 11.30 -53.86
CA ILE A 17 16.71 10.03 -53.44
C ILE A 17 15.94 9.51 -54.64
N SER A 18 16.42 8.44 -55.26
CA SER A 18 15.76 7.86 -56.45
C SER A 18 14.30 7.57 -56.13
N PRO A 19 13.36 7.82 -57.06
CA PRO A 19 11.92 7.60 -56.82
C PRO A 19 11.58 6.17 -56.42
N ARG A 20 12.43 5.19 -56.76
CA ARG A 20 12.29 3.77 -56.35
C ARG A 20 12.61 3.54 -54.86
N MET A 21 13.39 4.40 -54.21
CA MET A 21 13.74 4.26 -52.80
C MET A 21 12.68 4.88 -51.92
N SER A 22 12.04 5.99 -52.36
CA SER A 22 10.89 6.62 -51.71
C SER A 22 9.67 5.68 -51.64
N SER A 23 9.36 4.97 -52.74
CA SER A 23 8.22 4.02 -52.79
C SER A 23 8.41 2.80 -51.87
N LYS A 24 9.66 2.33 -51.70
CA LYS A 24 9.96 1.21 -50.78
C LYS A 24 9.97 1.61 -49.31
N LEU A 25 10.22 2.87 -48.99
CA LEU A 25 10.10 3.42 -47.63
C LEU A 25 8.64 3.63 -47.25
N ASP A 26 7.82 4.12 -48.17
CA ASP A 26 6.40 4.35 -47.99
C ASP A 26 5.63 3.01 -47.77
N ASP A 27 6.02 1.94 -48.44
CA ASP A 27 5.41 0.61 -48.24
C ASP A 27 5.81 -0.05 -46.91
N ARG A 28 6.97 0.30 -46.32
CA ARG A 28 7.35 -0.19 -44.98
C ARG A 28 6.64 0.51 -43.86
N TYR A 29 6.17 1.73 -44.05
CA TYR A 29 5.46 2.51 -43.05
C TYR A 29 3.94 2.56 -43.28
N ARG A 30 3.42 1.91 -44.34
CA ARG A 30 1.98 1.67 -44.43
C ARG A 30 1.57 0.75 -43.32
N LEU A 31 1.01 1.35 -42.23
CA LEU A 31 0.36 0.61 -41.17
C LEU A 31 -0.59 -0.42 -41.82
N ARG A 32 -0.22 -1.68 -41.77
CA ARG A 32 -1.01 -2.81 -42.32
C ARG A 32 -2.42 -2.66 -41.73
N LYS A 33 -3.41 -2.38 -42.58
CA LYS A 33 -4.80 -2.28 -42.14
C LYS A 33 -5.13 -3.61 -41.47
N ARG A 34 -5.35 -3.55 -40.14
CA ARG A 34 -5.70 -4.73 -39.34
C ARG A 34 -6.95 -5.37 -39.94
N PRO A 35 -6.99 -6.68 -40.13
CA PRO A 35 -8.17 -7.39 -40.66
C PRO A 35 -9.36 -7.14 -39.74
N VAL A 36 -10.56 -7.17 -40.30
CA VAL A 36 -11.82 -6.88 -39.61
C VAL A 36 -12.01 -7.84 -38.43
N SER A 37 -11.56 -9.09 -38.53
CA SER A 37 -11.58 -10.09 -37.49
C SER A 37 -10.77 -9.68 -36.25
N GLU A 38 -9.57 -9.13 -36.41
CA GLU A 38 -8.76 -8.63 -35.29
C GLU A 38 -9.45 -7.43 -34.57
N LYS A 39 -10.08 -6.55 -35.34
CA LYS A 39 -10.84 -5.43 -34.77
C LYS A 39 -12.06 -5.91 -33.96
N LEU A 40 -12.76 -6.93 -34.44
CA LEU A 40 -13.90 -7.52 -33.73
C LEU A 40 -13.45 -8.19 -32.43
N VAL A 41 -12.32 -8.90 -32.45
CA VAL A 41 -11.73 -9.49 -31.24
C VAL A 41 -11.29 -8.41 -30.25
N ASP A 42 -10.62 -7.35 -30.71
CA ASP A 42 -10.20 -6.22 -29.86
C ASP A 42 -11.43 -5.53 -29.19
N VAL A 43 -12.48 -5.27 -29.98
CA VAL A 43 -13.73 -4.66 -29.46
C VAL A 43 -14.44 -5.62 -28.50
N GLY A 44 -14.51 -6.90 -28.83
CA GLY A 44 -15.10 -7.93 -27.97
C GLY A 44 -14.37 -8.04 -26.64
N PHE A 45 -13.03 -8.10 -26.66
CA PHE A 45 -12.20 -8.13 -25.46
C PHE A 45 -12.34 -6.85 -24.61
N LYS A 46 -12.33 -5.68 -25.26
CA LYS A 46 -12.56 -4.41 -24.58
C LYS A 46 -13.91 -4.37 -23.87
N ASN A 47 -14.98 -4.77 -24.57
CA ASN A 47 -16.33 -4.78 -23.99
C ASN A 47 -16.43 -5.79 -22.83
N LEU A 48 -15.84 -6.97 -22.98
CA LEU A 48 -15.76 -7.96 -21.90
C LEU A 48 -15.02 -7.41 -20.68
N ALA A 49 -13.87 -6.78 -20.87
CA ALA A 49 -13.10 -6.17 -19.78
C ALA A 49 -13.88 -5.06 -19.07
N ILE A 50 -14.56 -4.18 -19.82
CA ILE A 50 -15.42 -3.14 -19.26
C ILE A 50 -16.59 -3.75 -18.50
N SER A 51 -17.26 -4.78 -19.04
CA SER A 51 -18.38 -5.44 -18.37
C SER A 51 -17.95 -6.07 -17.05
N LEU A 52 -16.82 -6.79 -17.04
CA LEU A 52 -16.29 -7.40 -15.81
C LEU A 52 -15.91 -6.34 -14.77
N ALA A 53 -15.24 -5.26 -15.19
CA ALA A 53 -14.92 -4.15 -14.30
C ALA A 53 -16.18 -3.49 -13.71
N SER A 54 -17.22 -3.31 -14.54
CA SER A 54 -18.51 -2.76 -14.11
C SER A 54 -19.22 -3.67 -13.11
N ILE A 55 -19.17 -4.99 -13.31
CA ILE A 55 -19.75 -5.97 -12.38
C ILE A 55 -19.04 -5.88 -11.02
N VAL A 56 -17.71 -5.83 -11.00
CA VAL A 56 -16.95 -5.69 -9.74
C VAL A 56 -17.31 -4.39 -9.03
N ALA A 57 -17.36 -3.26 -9.76
CA ALA A 57 -17.75 -1.97 -9.19
C ALA A 57 -19.18 -2.00 -8.61
N LEU A 58 -20.12 -2.65 -9.30
CA LEU A 58 -21.50 -2.81 -8.84
C LEU A 58 -21.60 -3.67 -7.59
N ILE A 59 -20.82 -4.78 -7.49
CA ILE A 59 -20.77 -5.62 -6.30
C ILE A 59 -20.22 -4.83 -5.10
N LEU A 60 -19.13 -4.07 -5.29
CA LEU A 60 -18.56 -3.23 -4.22
C LEU A 60 -19.56 -2.16 -3.75
N PHE A 61 -20.27 -1.55 -4.69
CA PHE A 61 -21.32 -0.58 -4.36
C PHE A 61 -22.48 -1.25 -3.60
N ALA A 62 -22.91 -2.44 -4.03
CA ALA A 62 -23.95 -3.20 -3.34
C ALA A 62 -23.55 -3.56 -1.90
N ILE A 63 -22.30 -3.99 -1.69
CA ILE A 63 -21.76 -4.25 -0.34
C ILE A 63 -21.83 -2.98 0.52
N LEU A 64 -21.38 -1.83 -0.02
CA LEU A 64 -21.44 -0.56 0.69
C LEU A 64 -22.87 -0.22 1.10
N VAL A 65 -23.86 -0.39 0.19
CA VAL A 65 -25.28 -0.13 0.47
C VAL A 65 -25.82 -1.06 1.55
N VAL A 66 -25.51 -2.36 1.48
CA VAL A 66 -25.93 -3.34 2.50
C VAL A 66 -25.35 -3.03 3.88
N VAL A 67 -24.06 -2.72 3.94
CA VAL A 67 -23.38 -2.36 5.19
C VAL A 67 -23.96 -1.06 5.75
N PHE A 68 -24.19 -0.07 4.91
CA PHE A 68 -24.82 1.19 5.32
C PHE A 68 -26.23 0.98 5.86
N GLN A 69 -27.09 0.24 5.13
CA GLN A 69 -28.46 -0.04 5.56
C GLN A 69 -28.51 -0.85 6.85
N GLY A 70 -27.65 -1.87 6.97
CA GLY A 70 -27.54 -2.67 8.18
C GLY A 70 -27.02 -1.88 9.40
N GLY A 71 -26.18 -0.88 9.18
CA GLY A 71 -25.66 0.01 10.21
C GLY A 71 -26.59 1.16 10.61
N LEU A 72 -27.61 1.49 9.81
CA LEU A 72 -28.52 2.63 10.08
C LEU A 72 -29.16 2.63 11.48
N PRO A 73 -29.67 1.50 12.01
CA PRO A 73 -30.26 1.49 13.36
C PRO A 73 -29.24 1.90 14.43
N ALA A 74 -28.00 1.43 14.32
CA ALA A 74 -26.94 1.80 15.26
C ALA A 74 -26.49 3.27 15.07
N MET A 75 -26.42 3.76 13.83
CA MET A 75 -26.12 5.17 13.54
C MET A 75 -27.14 6.12 14.18
N VAL A 76 -28.42 5.79 14.11
CA VAL A 76 -29.48 6.61 14.72
C VAL A 76 -29.46 6.54 16.23
N ARG A 77 -29.18 5.34 16.81
CA ARG A 77 -29.18 5.12 18.24
C ARG A 77 -27.97 5.73 18.96
N TYR A 78 -26.77 5.50 18.42
CA TYR A 78 -25.50 5.90 19.08
C TYR A 78 -24.86 7.15 18.49
N GLY A 79 -25.19 7.49 17.25
CA GLY A 79 -24.69 8.66 16.55
C GLY A 79 -23.15 8.75 16.56
N TRP A 80 -22.64 9.97 16.76
CA TRP A 80 -21.20 10.24 16.82
C TRP A 80 -20.51 9.73 18.10
N GLN A 81 -21.27 9.48 19.18
CA GLN A 81 -20.72 8.94 20.42
C GLN A 81 -20.10 7.56 20.21
N PHE A 82 -20.62 6.78 19.29
CA PHE A 82 -20.06 5.48 18.87
C PHE A 82 -18.58 5.54 18.46
N LEU A 83 -18.13 6.67 17.91
CA LEU A 83 -16.74 6.86 17.46
C LEU A 83 -15.77 7.09 18.62
N ILE A 84 -16.25 7.60 19.75
CA ILE A 84 -15.43 8.05 20.88
C ILE A 84 -15.51 7.06 22.05
N THR A 85 -16.69 6.49 22.28
CA THR A 85 -16.88 5.53 23.38
C THR A 85 -16.20 4.21 23.04
N SER A 86 -15.62 3.57 24.05
CA SER A 86 -14.96 2.27 23.93
C SER A 86 -15.72 1.15 24.65
N ASN A 87 -16.90 1.47 25.22
CA ASN A 87 -17.71 0.48 25.88
C ASN A 87 -18.36 -0.46 24.86
N TRP A 88 -18.16 -1.75 25.02
CA TRP A 88 -18.74 -2.77 24.16
C TRP A 88 -19.35 -3.86 25.04
N ASN A 89 -20.61 -3.72 25.36
CA ASN A 89 -21.33 -4.63 26.22
C ASN A 89 -22.64 -5.11 25.54
N PRO A 90 -22.66 -6.35 25.02
CA PRO A 90 -23.86 -6.92 24.42
C PRO A 90 -25.02 -7.13 25.38
N VAL A 91 -24.74 -7.26 26.70
CA VAL A 91 -25.78 -7.52 27.71
C VAL A 91 -26.60 -6.26 27.99
N ASP A 92 -25.95 -5.11 28.05
CA ASP A 92 -26.60 -3.83 28.31
C ASP A 92 -26.94 -3.05 27.03
N ASP A 93 -26.72 -3.64 25.87
CA ASP A 93 -26.92 -2.99 24.56
C ASP A 93 -26.12 -1.66 24.42
N GLU A 94 -24.93 -1.59 24.99
CA GLU A 94 -24.03 -0.45 24.89
C GLU A 94 -22.87 -0.77 23.93
N TYR A 95 -22.78 -0.01 22.85
CA TYR A 95 -21.76 -0.24 21.82
C TYR A 95 -21.02 1.05 21.46
N GLY A 96 -19.68 0.94 21.43
CA GLY A 96 -18.77 2.00 21.01
C GLY A 96 -17.52 1.41 20.37
N ALA A 97 -17.07 1.97 19.24
CA ALA A 97 -15.95 1.46 18.46
C ALA A 97 -14.65 2.27 18.66
N GLY A 98 -14.60 3.22 19.60
CA GLY A 98 -13.48 4.14 19.79
C GLY A 98 -12.12 3.44 19.95
N ALA A 99 -12.04 2.39 20.77
CA ALA A 99 -10.82 1.61 20.94
C ALA A 99 -10.40 0.90 19.65
N ALA A 100 -11.36 0.31 18.92
CA ALA A 100 -11.11 -0.39 17.67
C ALA A 100 -10.70 0.56 16.51
N ILE A 101 -11.29 1.75 16.44
CA ILE A 101 -10.91 2.82 15.50
C ILE A 101 -9.47 3.27 15.79
N TYR A 102 -9.16 3.58 17.05
CA TYR A 102 -7.80 3.95 17.46
C TYR A 102 -6.80 2.85 17.14
N GLY A 103 -7.09 1.60 17.50
CA GLY A 103 -6.21 0.47 17.23
C GLY A 103 -5.98 0.26 15.73
N THR A 104 -7.01 0.38 14.88
CA THR A 104 -6.85 0.28 13.42
C THR A 104 -5.92 1.36 12.87
N LEU A 105 -6.09 2.61 13.31
CA LEU A 105 -5.24 3.72 12.86
C LEU A 105 -3.80 3.54 13.35
N VAL A 106 -3.61 3.25 14.63
CA VAL A 106 -2.28 3.11 15.22
C VAL A 106 -1.52 1.93 14.61
N THR A 107 -2.14 0.76 14.53
CA THR A 107 -1.47 -0.43 13.96
C THR A 107 -1.10 -0.23 12.50
N SER A 108 -1.99 0.32 11.68
CA SER A 108 -1.74 0.53 10.25
C SER A 108 -0.69 1.62 9.99
N LEU A 109 -0.76 2.76 10.70
CA LEU A 109 0.19 3.85 10.49
C LEU A 109 1.59 3.51 11.02
N LEU A 110 1.69 2.88 12.19
CA LEU A 110 2.99 2.46 12.72
C LEU A 110 3.63 1.36 11.87
N SER A 111 2.83 0.40 11.39
CA SER A 111 3.36 -0.63 10.49
C SER A 111 3.88 -0.04 9.18
N LEU A 112 3.20 0.96 8.61
CA LEU A 112 3.69 1.68 7.44
C LEU A 112 4.96 2.48 7.72
N LEU A 113 5.02 3.18 8.85
CA LEU A 113 6.19 3.96 9.23
C LEU A 113 7.47 3.11 9.27
N ILE A 114 7.34 1.84 9.67
CA ILE A 114 8.45 0.89 9.70
C ILE A 114 8.64 0.21 8.33
N ALA A 115 7.56 -0.25 7.70
CA ALA A 115 7.64 -1.05 6.48
C ALA A 115 8.04 -0.25 5.24
N VAL A 116 7.66 1.04 5.16
CA VAL A 116 7.98 1.87 3.98
C VAL A 116 9.49 2.05 3.80
N PRO A 117 10.27 2.53 4.80
CA PRO A 117 11.72 2.66 4.63
C PRO A 117 12.41 1.31 4.40
N LEU A 118 11.97 0.25 5.08
CA LEU A 118 12.53 -1.09 4.89
C LEU A 118 12.22 -1.64 3.49
N GLY A 119 10.98 -1.48 3.02
CA GLY A 119 10.55 -1.95 1.70
C GLY A 119 11.23 -1.21 0.56
N ILE A 120 11.34 0.13 0.65
CA ILE A 120 12.06 0.95 -0.33
C ILE A 120 13.55 0.58 -0.32
N GLY A 121 14.17 0.47 0.85
CA GLY A 121 15.56 0.05 0.99
C GLY A 121 15.81 -1.32 0.35
N THR A 122 14.97 -2.30 0.65
CA THR A 122 15.04 -3.65 0.06
C THR A 122 14.86 -3.61 -1.46
N ALA A 123 13.93 -2.81 -1.97
CA ALA A 123 13.70 -2.65 -3.41
C ALA A 123 14.93 -2.06 -4.13
N ILE A 124 15.57 -1.05 -3.54
CA ILE A 124 16.82 -0.47 -4.06
C ILE A 124 17.92 -1.55 -4.09
N PHE A 125 18.09 -2.31 -3.01
CA PHE A 125 19.08 -3.39 -2.95
C PHE A 125 18.86 -4.48 -4.01
N ILE A 126 17.60 -4.81 -4.30
CA ILE A 126 17.24 -5.82 -5.31
C ILE A 126 17.39 -5.26 -6.74
N THR A 127 17.12 -3.96 -6.95
CA THR A 127 17.14 -3.36 -8.29
C THR A 127 18.53 -2.93 -8.72
N GLU A 128 19.24 -2.28 -7.83
CA GLU A 128 20.56 -1.73 -8.10
C GLU A 128 21.69 -2.78 -7.98
N ASN A 129 22.72 -2.64 -8.84
CA ASN A 129 23.88 -3.56 -8.81
C ASN A 129 24.84 -3.28 -7.62
N ILE A 130 24.32 -3.16 -6.39
CA ILE A 130 25.09 -2.89 -5.19
C ILE A 130 25.70 -4.18 -4.64
N ILE A 131 24.95 -5.28 -4.73
CA ILE A 131 25.31 -6.60 -4.22
C ILE A 131 25.41 -7.63 -5.36
N PRO A 132 26.12 -8.74 -5.17
CA PRO A 132 26.21 -9.82 -6.16
C PRO A 132 24.84 -10.35 -6.57
N GLN A 133 24.70 -10.67 -7.85
CA GLN A 133 23.45 -11.15 -8.47
C GLN A 133 22.79 -12.31 -7.71
N LYS A 134 23.60 -13.24 -7.20
CA LYS A 134 23.09 -14.42 -6.46
C LYS A 134 22.35 -14.02 -5.18
N ILE A 135 22.91 -13.06 -4.41
CA ILE A 135 22.31 -12.57 -3.16
C ILE A 135 21.04 -11.77 -3.49
N ARG A 136 21.09 -10.94 -4.52
CA ARG A 136 19.94 -10.15 -5.00
C ARG A 136 18.75 -11.03 -5.39
N ASN A 137 19.02 -12.09 -6.16
CA ASN A 137 17.99 -13.05 -6.55
C ASN A 137 17.44 -13.81 -5.34
N PHE A 138 18.30 -14.17 -4.38
CA PHE A 138 17.87 -14.84 -3.16
C PHE A 138 16.94 -13.95 -2.32
N ILE A 139 17.32 -12.68 -2.07
CA ILE A 139 16.47 -11.73 -1.33
C ILE A 139 15.13 -11.52 -2.06
N GLY A 140 15.15 -11.35 -3.39
CA GLY A 140 13.96 -11.24 -4.20
C GLY A 140 13.02 -12.44 -4.04
N LEU A 141 13.57 -13.66 -4.11
CA LEU A 141 12.81 -14.88 -3.89
C LEU A 141 12.23 -14.96 -2.46
N MET A 142 12.99 -14.58 -1.43
CA MET A 142 12.50 -14.56 -0.04
C MET A 142 11.33 -13.60 0.13
N VAL A 143 11.40 -12.41 -0.47
CA VAL A 143 10.32 -11.43 -0.45
C VAL A 143 9.06 -11.97 -1.16
N GLU A 144 9.23 -12.63 -2.31
CA GLU A 144 8.12 -13.24 -3.06
C GLU A 144 7.48 -14.41 -2.28
N LEU A 145 8.29 -15.26 -1.65
CA LEU A 145 7.80 -16.36 -0.79
C LEU A 145 7.03 -15.83 0.42
N LEU A 146 7.51 -14.76 1.05
CA LEU A 146 6.82 -14.14 2.18
C LEU A 146 5.44 -13.61 1.80
N ALA A 147 5.29 -13.04 0.59
CA ALA A 147 4.00 -12.59 0.07
C ALA A 147 2.99 -13.73 -0.15
N ALA A 148 3.47 -14.95 -0.39
CA ALA A 148 2.64 -16.11 -0.66
C ALA A 148 2.10 -16.79 0.61
N ILE A 149 2.62 -16.46 1.80
CA ILE A 149 2.19 -17.08 3.06
C ILE A 149 0.76 -16.60 3.42
N PRO A 150 -0.18 -17.53 3.70
CA PRO A 150 -1.51 -17.17 4.18
C PRO A 150 -1.46 -16.38 5.50
N SER A 151 -2.30 -15.34 5.66
CA SER A 151 -2.30 -14.49 6.86
C SER A 151 -2.57 -15.25 8.16
N VAL A 152 -3.40 -16.29 8.11
CA VAL A 152 -3.68 -17.17 9.28
C VAL A 152 -2.40 -17.86 9.75
N VAL A 153 -1.58 -18.35 8.83
CA VAL A 153 -0.31 -19.02 9.16
C VAL A 153 0.66 -18.01 9.81
N LEU A 154 0.73 -16.79 9.27
CA LEU A 154 1.52 -15.72 9.87
C LEU A 154 1.00 -15.31 11.26
N GLY A 155 -0.31 -15.32 11.46
CA GLY A 155 -0.92 -15.07 12.77
C GLY A 155 -0.56 -16.13 13.81
N LEU A 156 -0.63 -17.41 13.44
CA LEU A 156 -0.19 -18.52 14.29
C LEU A 156 1.32 -18.44 14.58
N TRP A 157 2.11 -18.17 13.57
CA TRP A 157 3.54 -17.97 13.74
C TRP A 157 3.85 -16.79 14.68
N ALA A 158 3.07 -15.73 14.58
CA ALA A 158 3.23 -14.55 15.43
C ALA A 158 3.00 -14.87 16.91
N ILE A 159 1.97 -15.65 17.24
CA ILE A 159 1.68 -16.05 18.65
C ILE A 159 2.74 -17.02 19.18
N PHE A 160 3.04 -18.08 18.42
CA PHE A 160 3.83 -19.19 18.97
C PHE A 160 5.34 -19.00 18.83
N VAL A 161 5.78 -18.15 17.90
CA VAL A 161 7.22 -17.97 17.62
C VAL A 161 7.65 -16.51 17.83
N MET A 162 6.95 -15.57 17.16
CA MET A 162 7.40 -14.18 17.19
C MET A 162 7.20 -13.56 18.58
N GLU A 163 6.04 -13.71 19.19
CA GLU A 163 5.72 -13.10 20.47
C GLU A 163 6.67 -13.59 21.59
N PRO A 164 6.89 -14.88 21.83
CA PRO A 164 7.86 -15.34 22.83
C PRO A 164 9.28 -14.85 22.56
N PHE A 165 9.65 -14.71 21.28
CA PHE A 165 10.97 -14.22 20.88
C PHE A 165 11.16 -12.72 21.17
N ILE A 166 10.13 -11.89 20.92
CA ILE A 166 10.21 -10.43 21.12
C ILE A 166 9.90 -10.02 22.57
N ARG A 167 9.22 -10.85 23.36
CA ARG A 167 8.79 -10.56 24.74
C ARG A 167 9.90 -10.00 25.64
N PRO A 168 11.12 -10.60 25.69
CA PRO A 168 12.19 -10.04 26.51
C PRO A 168 12.55 -8.61 26.10
N GLY A 169 12.51 -8.30 24.81
CA GLY A 169 12.71 -6.94 24.31
C GLY A 169 11.60 -5.97 24.73
N LEU A 170 10.36 -6.44 24.74
CA LEU A 170 9.21 -5.65 25.20
C LEU A 170 9.27 -5.39 26.72
N GLU A 171 9.73 -6.35 27.51
CA GLU A 171 9.97 -6.19 28.95
C GLU A 171 11.08 -5.17 29.24
N ILE A 172 12.16 -5.21 28.48
CA ILE A 172 13.23 -4.20 28.53
C ILE A 172 12.65 -2.82 28.20
N LEU A 173 11.86 -2.71 27.14
CA LEU A 173 11.23 -1.47 26.73
C LEU A 173 10.30 -0.91 27.82
N TYR A 174 9.50 -1.77 28.46
CA TYR A 174 8.66 -1.41 29.60
C TYR A 174 9.48 -0.93 30.79
N ASN A 175 10.53 -1.66 31.18
CA ASN A 175 11.34 -1.35 32.36
C ASN A 175 12.09 -0.01 32.22
N TYR A 176 12.57 0.34 31.04
CA TYR A 176 13.31 1.59 30.80
C TYR A 176 12.42 2.76 30.40
N PHE A 177 11.34 2.52 29.67
CA PHE A 177 10.47 3.55 29.11
C PHE A 177 9.03 3.50 29.64
N GLY A 178 8.73 2.73 30.69
CA GLY A 178 7.39 2.60 31.26
C GLY A 178 6.80 3.93 31.80
N TRP A 179 7.65 4.93 32.03
CA TRP A 179 7.23 6.29 32.37
C TRP A 179 6.56 7.03 31.17
N PHE A 180 6.81 6.58 29.95
CA PHE A 180 6.24 7.17 28.75
C PHE A 180 4.89 6.52 28.43
N PRO A 181 3.81 7.30 28.14
CA PRO A 181 2.46 6.77 27.98
C PRO A 181 2.33 5.63 26.95
N LEU A 182 3.15 5.62 25.91
CA LEU A 182 3.12 4.58 24.88
C LEU A 182 3.65 3.21 25.37
N PHE A 183 4.35 3.14 26.50
CA PHE A 183 4.96 1.91 27.04
C PHE A 183 4.60 1.69 28.51
N SER A 184 3.52 2.32 28.98
CA SER A 184 3.13 2.34 30.40
C SER A 184 2.52 1.02 30.91
N SER A 185 2.17 0.09 30.03
CA SER A 185 1.55 -1.18 30.41
C SER A 185 2.58 -2.32 30.37
N PRO A 186 2.56 -3.26 31.33
CA PRO A 186 3.41 -4.44 31.27
C PRO A 186 3.03 -5.32 30.06
N PRO A 187 4.01 -5.88 29.33
CA PRO A 187 3.74 -6.77 28.21
C PRO A 187 3.17 -8.11 28.71
N MET A 188 1.91 -8.40 28.40
CA MET A 188 1.23 -9.64 28.80
C MET A 188 1.21 -10.71 27.70
N GLY A 189 1.93 -10.49 26.59
CA GLY A 189 1.95 -11.36 25.41
C GLY A 189 1.30 -10.70 24.22
N PRO A 190 0.06 -11.07 23.84
CA PRO A 190 -0.67 -10.38 22.79
C PRO A 190 -0.85 -8.90 23.06
N GLY A 191 -0.67 -8.05 22.04
CA GLY A 191 -0.76 -6.61 22.21
C GLY A 191 -0.65 -5.84 20.90
N THR A 192 -0.79 -4.52 20.99
CA THR A 192 -0.78 -3.63 19.82
C THR A 192 0.58 -3.64 19.10
N LEU A 193 1.70 -3.62 19.82
CA LEU A 193 3.04 -3.63 19.21
C LEU A 193 3.38 -4.94 18.49
N PRO A 194 3.15 -6.14 19.06
CA PRO A 194 3.22 -7.39 18.31
C PRO A 194 2.35 -7.39 17.04
N ALA A 195 1.14 -6.83 17.10
CA ALA A 195 0.28 -6.69 15.92
C ALA A 195 0.88 -5.76 14.86
N VAL A 196 1.50 -4.65 15.26
CA VAL A 196 2.26 -3.78 14.33
C VAL A 196 3.39 -4.55 13.65
N LEU A 197 4.17 -5.32 14.39
CA LEU A 197 5.32 -6.06 13.83
C LEU A 197 4.89 -7.12 12.82
N ILE A 198 3.83 -7.87 13.08
CA ILE A 198 3.34 -8.84 12.08
C ILE A 198 2.79 -8.15 10.85
N LEU A 199 2.12 -7.02 10.99
CA LEU A 199 1.67 -6.20 9.86
C LEU A 199 2.85 -5.70 9.02
N VAL A 200 3.96 -5.28 9.64
CA VAL A 200 5.19 -4.90 8.92
C VAL A 200 5.65 -6.05 8.04
N VAL A 201 5.76 -7.26 8.59
CA VAL A 201 6.17 -8.46 7.85
C VAL A 201 5.26 -8.72 6.66
N MET A 202 3.95 -8.51 6.80
CA MET A 202 2.95 -8.77 5.77
C MET A 202 2.90 -7.73 4.65
N ILE A 203 3.11 -6.44 4.97
CA ILE A 203 3.02 -5.36 3.98
C ILE A 203 4.36 -5.07 3.29
N LEU A 204 5.47 -5.46 3.90
CA LEU A 204 6.82 -5.26 3.36
C LEU A 204 7.01 -5.85 1.95
N PRO A 205 6.55 -7.06 1.63
CA PRO A 205 6.66 -7.61 0.27
C PRO A 205 5.92 -6.78 -0.77
N ILE A 206 4.75 -6.25 -0.44
CA ILE A 206 3.93 -5.43 -1.36
C ILE A 206 4.68 -4.15 -1.71
N ILE A 207 5.17 -3.43 -0.68
CA ILE A 207 5.93 -2.20 -0.86
C ILE A 207 7.20 -2.48 -1.68
N THR A 208 7.93 -3.55 -1.34
CA THR A 208 9.17 -3.92 -2.03
C THR A 208 8.93 -4.26 -3.49
N ALA A 209 7.91 -5.06 -3.81
CA ALA A 209 7.62 -5.48 -5.18
C ALA A 209 7.23 -4.30 -6.06
N ILE A 210 6.29 -3.46 -5.61
CA ILE A 210 5.82 -2.31 -6.39
C ILE A 210 6.92 -1.26 -6.53
N THR A 211 7.69 -1.01 -5.47
CA THR A 211 8.84 -0.10 -5.53
C THR A 211 9.89 -0.60 -6.52
N ARG A 212 10.25 -1.90 -6.46
CA ARG A 212 11.18 -2.52 -7.41
C ARG A 212 10.72 -2.33 -8.86
N ASP A 213 9.46 -2.60 -9.13
CA ASP A 213 8.92 -2.50 -10.48
C ASP A 213 8.85 -1.03 -10.96
N SER A 214 8.58 -0.09 -10.04
CA SER A 214 8.61 1.35 -10.32
C SER A 214 10.02 1.86 -10.62
N LEU A 215 11.03 1.41 -9.86
CA LEU A 215 12.43 1.74 -10.11
C LEU A 215 12.92 1.22 -11.46
N LYS A 216 12.51 0.01 -11.86
CA LYS A 216 12.86 -0.58 -13.17
C LYS A 216 12.24 0.14 -14.36
N GLN A 217 11.14 0.86 -14.16
CA GLN A 217 10.47 1.63 -15.23
C GLN A 217 11.17 2.97 -15.52
N VAL A 218 12.09 3.40 -14.65
CA VAL A 218 12.87 4.63 -14.89
C VAL A 218 13.77 4.45 -16.11
N PRO A 219 13.68 5.32 -17.14
CA PRO A 219 14.47 5.20 -18.35
C PRO A 219 15.98 5.25 -18.05
N GLU A 220 16.74 4.27 -18.56
CA GLU A 220 18.21 4.22 -18.37
C GLU A 220 18.92 5.48 -18.86
N LYS A 221 18.37 6.16 -19.87
CA LYS A 221 18.90 7.43 -20.40
C LYS A 221 18.99 8.52 -19.32
N LEU A 222 18.04 8.58 -18.39
CA LEU A 222 18.06 9.54 -17.27
C LEU A 222 19.20 9.22 -16.31
N ILE A 223 19.39 7.94 -16.00
CA ILE A 223 20.47 7.48 -15.12
C ILE A 223 21.84 7.72 -15.77
N GLN A 224 21.97 7.43 -17.06
CA GLN A 224 23.20 7.68 -17.81
C GLN A 224 23.52 9.19 -17.90
N ALA A 225 22.52 10.05 -18.10
CA ALA A 225 22.69 11.48 -18.09
C ALA A 225 23.18 11.99 -16.72
N ALA A 226 22.68 11.46 -15.61
CA ALA A 226 23.16 11.77 -14.27
C ALA A 226 24.64 11.42 -14.10
N TYR A 227 25.06 10.25 -14.56
CA TYR A 227 26.48 9.88 -14.57
C TYR A 227 27.33 10.77 -15.49
N GLY A 228 26.78 11.19 -16.62
CA GLY A 228 27.47 12.10 -17.57
C GLY A 228 27.81 13.47 -16.98
N VAL A 229 27.01 13.98 -16.03
CA VAL A 229 27.32 15.22 -15.28
C VAL A 229 28.17 14.98 -14.02
N GLY A 230 28.72 13.75 -13.83
CA GLY A 230 29.63 13.43 -12.75
C GLY A 230 28.96 13.04 -11.42
N THR A 231 27.67 12.73 -11.43
CA THR A 231 26.95 12.32 -10.21
C THR A 231 27.42 10.94 -9.74
N THR A 232 27.57 10.76 -8.43
CA THR A 232 27.87 9.44 -7.83
C THR A 232 26.67 8.51 -7.95
N ARG A 233 26.88 7.20 -7.76
CA ARG A 233 25.81 6.21 -7.80
C ARG A 233 24.67 6.52 -6.83
N TRP A 234 24.98 6.84 -5.58
CA TRP A 234 24.00 7.27 -4.59
C TRP A 234 23.29 8.54 -4.98
N GLY A 235 24.03 9.51 -5.55
CA GLY A 235 23.44 10.73 -6.07
C GLY A 235 22.45 10.47 -7.19
N ALA A 236 22.76 9.56 -8.13
CA ALA A 236 21.84 9.16 -9.19
C ALA A 236 20.57 8.48 -8.63
N ILE A 237 20.71 7.59 -7.63
CA ILE A 237 19.57 6.93 -6.99
C ILE A 237 18.67 7.95 -6.28
N MET A 238 19.24 8.80 -5.41
CA MET A 238 18.46 9.71 -4.56
C MET A 238 17.88 10.90 -5.31
N ASN A 239 18.59 11.42 -6.31
CA ASN A 239 18.18 12.66 -6.98
C ASN A 239 17.51 12.43 -8.33
N VAL A 240 17.62 11.24 -8.93
CA VAL A 240 17.04 10.95 -10.24
C VAL A 240 16.11 9.74 -10.19
N THR A 241 16.61 8.56 -9.78
CA THR A 241 15.83 7.32 -9.88
C THR A 241 14.65 7.31 -8.90
N LEU A 242 14.88 7.65 -7.63
CA LEU A 242 13.85 7.65 -6.59
C LEU A 242 12.76 8.71 -6.85
N PRO A 243 13.08 9.98 -7.17
CA PRO A 243 12.08 10.98 -7.54
C PRO A 243 11.30 10.61 -8.81
N ALA A 244 11.94 10.02 -9.82
CA ALA A 244 11.27 9.58 -11.03
C ALA A 244 10.28 8.41 -10.78
N ALA A 245 10.58 7.54 -9.81
CA ALA A 245 9.74 6.41 -9.43
C ALA A 245 8.68 6.74 -8.37
N ILE A 246 8.65 7.96 -7.82
CA ILE A 246 7.87 8.34 -6.62
C ILE A 246 6.37 8.02 -6.75
N SER A 247 5.78 8.25 -7.92
CA SER A 247 4.36 7.99 -8.17
C SER A 247 4.00 6.51 -7.99
N GLY A 248 4.86 5.62 -8.48
CA GLY A 248 4.66 4.18 -8.32
C GLY A 248 4.94 3.71 -6.90
N ILE A 249 5.98 4.23 -6.24
CA ILE A 249 6.29 3.93 -4.84
C ILE A 249 5.09 4.26 -3.95
N VAL A 250 4.52 5.44 -4.15
CA VAL A 250 3.35 5.86 -3.40
C VAL A 250 2.14 4.98 -3.69
N GLY A 251 1.91 4.59 -4.94
CA GLY A 251 0.89 3.60 -5.27
C GLY A 251 1.06 2.31 -4.46
N GLY A 252 2.30 1.83 -4.31
CA GLY A 252 2.64 0.68 -3.47
C GLY A 252 2.34 0.88 -1.99
N VAL A 253 2.68 2.05 -1.45
CA VAL A 253 2.39 2.43 -0.05
C VAL A 253 0.88 2.47 0.20
N MET A 254 0.09 3.02 -0.75
CA MET A 254 -1.37 3.06 -0.64
C MET A 254 -1.99 1.67 -0.63
N LEU A 255 -1.52 0.79 -1.51
CA LEU A 255 -1.99 -0.59 -1.54
C LEU A 255 -1.65 -1.31 -0.23
N ALA A 256 -0.45 -1.09 0.30
CA ALA A 256 -0.01 -1.64 1.58
C ALA A 256 -0.84 -1.09 2.75
N LEU A 257 -1.20 0.20 2.74
CA LEU A 257 -2.07 0.82 3.74
C LEU A 257 -3.46 0.19 3.74
N GLY A 258 -4.08 0.08 2.57
CA GLY A 258 -5.40 -0.56 2.45
C GLY A 258 -5.39 -1.99 2.99
N ARG A 259 -4.31 -2.76 2.71
CA ARG A 259 -4.12 -4.09 3.28
C ARG A 259 -3.95 -4.05 4.80
N ALA A 260 -3.11 -3.16 5.33
CA ALA A 260 -2.87 -3.06 6.77
C ALA A 260 -4.13 -2.71 7.58
N MET A 261 -4.96 -1.79 7.07
CA MET A 261 -6.23 -1.42 7.72
C MET A 261 -7.29 -2.52 7.64
N GLY A 262 -7.28 -3.32 6.57
CA GLY A 262 -8.21 -4.41 6.35
C GLY A 262 -7.72 -5.77 6.86
N GLU A 263 -6.49 -5.86 7.42
CA GLU A 263 -5.98 -7.15 7.90
C GLU A 263 -6.79 -7.65 9.09
N THR A 264 -7.30 -8.85 8.94
CA THR A 264 -8.24 -9.43 9.88
C THR A 264 -7.59 -10.55 10.67
N MET A 265 -7.20 -11.66 10.01
CA MET A 265 -6.86 -12.90 10.69
C MET A 265 -5.55 -12.84 11.48
N ALA A 266 -4.48 -12.30 10.88
CA ALA A 266 -3.20 -12.24 11.59
C ALA A 266 -3.26 -11.29 12.80
N VAL A 267 -3.94 -10.16 12.65
CA VAL A 267 -4.09 -9.18 13.73
C VAL A 267 -4.97 -9.72 14.85
N THR A 268 -6.12 -10.32 14.52
CA THR A 268 -7.04 -10.92 15.51
C THR A 268 -6.33 -11.89 16.46
N MET A 269 -5.40 -12.67 15.94
CA MET A 269 -4.68 -13.67 16.74
C MET A 269 -3.70 -13.04 17.74
N ILE A 270 -3.08 -11.90 17.44
CA ILE A 270 -1.96 -11.38 18.22
C ILE A 270 -2.26 -10.07 18.95
N ILE A 271 -3.33 -9.35 18.61
CA ILE A 271 -3.60 -8.01 19.18
C ILE A 271 -4.16 -8.05 20.59
N GLY A 272 -4.76 -9.19 21.01
CA GLY A 272 -5.32 -9.39 22.36
C GLY A 272 -6.81 -9.10 22.48
N ASN A 273 -7.47 -8.56 21.47
CA ASN A 273 -8.93 -8.38 21.32
C ASN A 273 -9.61 -7.66 22.50
N SER A 274 -8.91 -6.69 23.13
CA SER A 274 -9.43 -5.89 24.22
C SER A 274 -10.11 -4.63 23.71
N ASN A 275 -11.36 -4.40 24.16
CA ASN A 275 -12.10 -3.17 23.84
C ASN A 275 -11.77 -2.01 24.80
N ASN A 276 -10.90 -2.23 25.79
CA ASN A 276 -10.45 -1.19 26.69
C ASN A 276 -9.50 -0.24 25.96
N PHE A 277 -9.78 1.05 26.03
CA PHE A 277 -8.93 2.07 25.44
C PHE A 277 -7.62 2.20 26.23
N SER A 278 -6.51 2.08 25.53
CA SER A 278 -5.17 2.29 26.09
C SER A 278 -4.28 2.99 25.07
N PHE A 279 -3.52 3.99 25.51
CA PHE A 279 -2.47 4.59 24.69
C PHE A 279 -1.21 3.73 24.60
N SER A 280 -1.06 2.76 25.52
CA SER A 280 0.12 1.90 25.55
C SER A 280 0.11 0.89 24.40
N LEU A 281 1.17 0.90 23.61
CA LEU A 281 1.41 -0.07 22.54
C LEU A 281 1.71 -1.48 23.06
N LEU A 282 2.06 -1.61 24.32
CA LEU A 282 2.30 -2.90 24.98
C LEU A 282 1.01 -3.53 25.49
N ALA A 283 -0.05 -2.73 25.63
CA ALA A 283 -1.36 -3.21 26.06
C ALA A 283 -2.06 -4.02 24.97
N PRO A 284 -2.93 -4.98 25.35
CA PRO A 284 -3.90 -5.56 24.44
C PRO A 284 -4.79 -4.48 23.85
N GLY A 285 -5.07 -4.57 22.57
CA GLY A 285 -5.94 -3.65 21.85
C GLY A 285 -6.95 -4.40 20.99
N ASN A 286 -7.64 -3.66 20.14
CA ASN A 286 -8.54 -4.23 19.13
C ASN A 286 -8.45 -3.42 17.84
N THR A 287 -8.83 -4.02 16.71
CA THR A 287 -9.07 -3.32 15.44
C THR A 287 -10.49 -3.58 14.98
N ILE A 288 -11.02 -2.72 14.11
CA ILE A 288 -12.38 -2.92 13.59
C ILE A 288 -12.47 -4.24 12.84
N SER A 289 -11.47 -4.58 12.03
CA SER A 289 -11.44 -5.84 11.29
C SER A 289 -11.38 -7.06 12.20
N ALA A 290 -10.59 -7.00 13.30
CA ALA A 290 -10.50 -8.06 14.29
C ALA A 290 -11.82 -8.21 15.09
N MET A 291 -12.42 -7.10 15.48
CA MET A 291 -13.72 -7.09 16.17
C MET A 291 -14.82 -7.71 15.31
N LEU A 292 -14.90 -7.37 14.03
CA LEU A 292 -15.84 -7.98 13.09
C LEU A 292 -15.62 -9.49 12.98
N ALA A 293 -14.38 -9.93 12.82
CA ALA A 293 -14.07 -11.35 12.67
C ALA A 293 -14.44 -12.19 13.89
N ASN A 294 -14.21 -11.62 15.09
CA ASN A 294 -14.48 -12.34 16.34
C ASN A 294 -15.95 -12.38 16.73
N GLN A 295 -16.71 -11.35 16.41
CA GLN A 295 -18.03 -11.17 17.01
C GLN A 295 -19.18 -11.33 16.05
N PHE A 296 -18.96 -11.15 14.72
CA PHE A 296 -20.05 -11.16 13.74
C PHE A 296 -20.78 -12.50 13.67
N GLY A 297 -20.07 -13.61 13.88
CA GLY A 297 -20.67 -14.95 13.80
C GLY A 297 -21.63 -15.31 14.94
N GLU A 298 -21.53 -14.59 16.07
CA GLU A 298 -22.34 -14.82 17.29
C GLU A 298 -23.27 -13.65 17.60
N ALA A 299 -23.23 -12.59 16.76
CA ALA A 299 -23.97 -11.36 17.00
C ALA A 299 -25.43 -11.48 16.61
N ASP A 300 -26.30 -10.90 17.44
CA ASP A 300 -27.74 -10.79 17.23
C ASP A 300 -28.24 -9.35 17.34
N GLY A 301 -29.36 -9.04 16.68
CA GLY A 301 -30.13 -7.81 16.86
C GLY A 301 -29.31 -6.51 16.74
N SER A 302 -29.22 -5.77 17.86
CA SER A 302 -28.52 -4.48 17.94
C SER A 302 -26.99 -4.60 17.76
N GLN A 303 -26.41 -5.73 18.17
CA GLN A 303 -24.99 -6.01 17.99
C GLN A 303 -24.63 -6.12 16.49
N VAL A 304 -25.43 -6.79 15.68
CA VAL A 304 -25.21 -6.89 14.22
C VAL A 304 -25.22 -5.50 13.60
N SER A 305 -26.20 -4.65 13.96
CA SER A 305 -26.27 -3.29 13.40
C SER A 305 -25.09 -2.43 13.85
N SER A 306 -24.58 -2.61 15.08
CA SER A 306 -23.40 -1.92 15.59
C SER A 306 -22.11 -2.37 14.90
N LEU A 307 -21.97 -3.67 14.62
CA LEU A 307 -20.85 -4.19 13.83
C LEU A 307 -20.91 -3.72 12.37
N MET A 308 -22.10 -3.65 11.76
CA MET A 308 -22.27 -3.06 10.43
C MET A 308 -21.91 -1.57 10.41
N TYR A 309 -22.26 -0.84 11.45
CA TYR A 309 -21.85 0.56 11.59
C TYR A 309 -20.31 0.69 11.70
N ALA A 310 -19.66 -0.14 12.51
CA ALA A 310 -18.21 -0.19 12.60
C ALA A 310 -17.55 -0.53 11.25
N ALA A 311 -18.11 -1.49 10.48
CA ALA A 311 -17.64 -1.82 9.14
C ALA A 311 -17.78 -0.62 8.18
N PHE A 312 -18.88 0.11 8.23
CA PHE A 312 -19.07 1.33 7.45
C PHE A 312 -18.02 2.41 7.79
N ILE A 313 -17.74 2.60 9.09
CA ILE A 313 -16.68 3.50 9.56
C ILE A 313 -15.32 3.08 9.01
N LEU A 314 -15.00 1.78 9.00
CA LEU A 314 -13.74 1.26 8.45
C LEU A 314 -13.60 1.62 6.96
N ILE A 315 -14.66 1.45 6.16
CA ILE A 315 -14.68 1.83 4.75
C ILE A 315 -14.41 3.33 4.58
N LEU A 316 -15.13 4.18 5.34
CA LEU A 316 -14.94 5.63 5.28
C LEU A 316 -13.55 6.05 5.74
N MET A 317 -13.03 5.46 6.81
CA MET A 317 -11.71 5.74 7.35
C MET A 317 -10.61 5.35 6.35
N THR A 318 -10.72 4.17 5.73
CA THR A 318 -9.79 3.71 4.70
C THR A 318 -9.82 4.64 3.49
N LEU A 319 -11.01 5.06 3.05
CA LEU A 319 -11.16 6.01 1.96
C LEU A 319 -10.54 7.37 2.30
N ALA A 320 -10.82 7.90 3.50
CA ALA A 320 -10.30 9.20 3.96
C ALA A 320 -8.76 9.19 4.02
N VAL A 321 -8.17 8.14 4.62
CA VAL A 321 -6.72 8.02 4.72
C VAL A 321 -6.06 7.88 3.35
N ASN A 322 -6.66 7.11 2.42
CA ASN A 322 -6.17 7.00 1.05
C ASN A 322 -6.25 8.34 0.29
N ILE A 323 -7.34 9.10 0.42
CA ILE A 323 -7.47 10.43 -0.20
C ILE A 323 -6.43 11.40 0.37
N LEU A 324 -6.26 11.44 1.70
CA LEU A 324 -5.26 12.29 2.35
C LEU A 324 -3.84 11.95 1.87
N ALA A 325 -3.51 10.68 1.81
CA ALA A 325 -2.22 10.24 1.37
C ALA A 325 -1.97 10.57 -0.12
N GLN A 326 -2.94 10.38 -1.02
CA GLN A 326 -2.85 10.82 -2.42
C GLN A 326 -2.68 12.34 -2.54
N TRP A 327 -3.38 13.10 -1.73
CA TRP A 327 -3.26 14.56 -1.72
C TRP A 327 -1.86 15.01 -1.29
N ILE A 328 -1.29 14.44 -0.22
CA ILE A 328 0.07 14.71 0.25
C ILE A 328 1.09 14.45 -0.88
N VAL A 329 0.95 13.31 -1.55
CA VAL A 329 1.87 12.94 -2.63
C VAL A 329 1.78 13.86 -3.82
N LYS A 330 0.57 14.23 -4.22
CA LYS A 330 0.37 15.19 -5.32
C LYS A 330 1.05 16.53 -5.02
N GLN A 331 1.02 16.98 -3.77
CA GLN A 331 1.71 18.20 -3.35
C GLN A 331 3.25 18.05 -3.42
N LEU A 332 3.77 16.85 -3.09
CA LEU A 332 5.20 16.58 -3.15
C LEU A 332 5.69 16.40 -4.60
N SER A 333 4.92 15.74 -5.46
CA SER A 333 5.28 15.50 -6.86
C SER A 333 5.23 16.75 -7.75
N LEU A 334 4.47 17.79 -7.37
CA LEU A 334 4.42 19.07 -8.09
C LEU A 334 5.66 19.96 -7.84
N LYS A 335 6.56 19.56 -6.93
CA LYS A 335 7.79 20.31 -6.63
C LYS A 335 9.02 19.81 -7.38
N TYR A 336 8.88 18.73 -8.16
CA TYR A 336 9.93 18.16 -9.02
C TYR A 336 9.45 18.04 -10.47
#